data_6de231e047508cdcea18359bbd63f1a6
#
_entry.id   6de231e047508cdcea18359bbd63f1a6
#
_cell.length_a   1.000
_cell.length_b   1.000
_cell.length_c   1.000
_cell.angle_alpha   90.00
_cell.angle_beta   90.00
_cell.angle_gamma   90.00
#
_symmetry.space_group_name_H-M   'P 1'
#
loop_
_entity.id
_entity.type
_entity.pdbx_description
1 polymer ?
#
loop_
_entity_poly.entity_id
_entity_poly.type
_entity_poly.pdbx_seq_one_letter_code
_entity_poly.pdbx_strand_id
1 'polypeptide(L)' 'MKRVILLFVSLAVMAFQLLFAQSFTVKGKVIAEEGNEPLIGVAIMQEGTNNGVITDIDGNYSIEIKGVAQATLVYSYIGM' A
#
# COMPACT_ATOMS: atom_id res chain seq x y z
N MET A 1 39.20 11.11 -16.07
CA MET A 1 38.15 10.28 -16.54
C MET A 1 37.71 9.22 -15.52
N LYS A 2 38.59 8.66 -14.73
CA LYS A 2 38.23 7.67 -13.71
C LYS A 2 37.27 8.25 -12.65
N ARG A 3 37.35 9.54 -12.34
CA ARG A 3 36.46 10.18 -11.36
C ARG A 3 35.02 10.28 -11.84
N VAL A 4 34.80 10.48 -13.13
CA VAL A 4 33.48 10.61 -13.72
C VAL A 4 32.74 9.25 -13.70
N ILE A 5 33.48 8.17 -13.98
CA ILE A 5 32.94 6.82 -13.95
C ILE A 5 32.46 6.43 -12.54
N LEU A 6 33.26 6.79 -11.52
CA LEU A 6 32.91 6.52 -10.13
C LEU A 6 31.63 7.27 -9.70
N LEU A 7 31.47 8.51 -10.17
CA LEU A 7 30.25 9.28 -9.89
C LEU A 7 29.01 8.65 -10.53
N PHE A 8 29.12 8.16 -11.76
CA PHE A 8 27.99 7.49 -12.43
C PHE A 8 27.60 6.19 -11.72
N VAL A 9 28.57 5.40 -11.31
CA VAL A 9 28.31 4.15 -10.59
C VAL A 9 27.63 4.43 -9.26
N SER A 10 28.07 5.44 -8.53
CA SER A 10 27.47 5.83 -7.26
C SER A 10 26.03 6.28 -7.42
N LEU A 11 25.75 7.06 -8.46
CA LEU A 11 24.39 7.53 -8.75
C LEU A 11 23.46 6.36 -9.09
N ALA A 12 23.93 5.40 -9.88
CA ALA A 12 23.16 4.21 -10.24
C ALA A 12 22.82 3.34 -9.03
N VAL A 13 23.77 3.20 -8.10
CA VAL A 13 23.55 2.44 -6.86
C VAL A 13 22.48 3.12 -5.99
N MET A 14 22.52 4.44 -5.86
CA MET A 14 21.52 5.18 -5.11
C MET A 14 20.13 5.05 -5.70
N ALA A 15 20.01 5.13 -7.02
CA ALA A 15 18.73 4.96 -7.71
C ALA A 15 18.17 3.55 -7.50
N PHE A 16 19.02 2.55 -7.50
CA PHE A 16 18.61 1.16 -7.27
C PHE A 16 18.08 0.96 -5.84
N GLN A 17 18.73 1.59 -4.86
CA GLN A 17 18.26 1.52 -3.46
C GLN A 17 16.91 2.18 -3.27
N LEU A 18 16.65 3.29 -3.96
CA LEU A 18 15.36 3.96 -3.90
C LEU A 18 14.22 3.08 -4.41
N LEU A 19 14.47 2.25 -5.43
CA LEU A 19 13.48 1.32 -5.95
C LEU A 19 13.05 0.28 -4.91
N PHE A 20 13.99 -0.21 -4.10
CA PHE A 20 13.68 -1.19 -3.06
C PHE A 20 13.09 -0.58 -1.80
N ALA A 21 13.35 0.70 -1.57
CA ALA A 21 12.82 1.42 -0.42
C ALA A 21 11.44 2.03 -0.67
N GLN A 22 10.91 1.90 -1.87
CA GLN A 22 9.64 2.48 -2.24
C GLN A 22 8.49 1.90 -1.42
N SER A 23 7.68 2.80 -0.89
CA SER A 23 6.43 2.43 -0.24
C SER A 23 5.38 3.46 -0.62
N PHE A 24 4.13 3.05 -0.60
CA PHE A 24 3.02 3.96 -0.82
C PHE A 24 1.86 3.58 0.09
N THR A 25 1.01 4.55 0.39
CA THR A 25 -0.14 4.36 1.25
C THR A 25 -1.41 4.45 0.41
N VAL A 26 -2.27 3.44 0.52
CA VAL A 26 -3.59 3.45 -0.09
C VAL A 26 -4.60 3.81 0.99
N LYS A 27 -5.37 4.86 0.75
CA LYS A 27 -6.42 5.31 1.66
C LYS A 27 -7.76 5.23 0.95
N GLY A 28 -8.79 4.86 1.69
CA GLY A 28 -10.11 4.78 1.12
C GLY A 28 -11.18 4.71 2.18
N LYS A 29 -12.40 4.63 1.70
CA LYS A 29 -13.59 4.52 2.55
C LYS A 29 -14.48 3.44 1.99
N VAL A 30 -15.00 2.58 2.87
CA VAL A 30 -15.94 1.53 2.49
C VAL A 30 -17.32 1.92 3.02
N ILE A 31 -18.29 1.96 2.12
CA ILE A 31 -19.67 2.29 2.47
C ILE A 31 -20.59 1.19 1.96
N ALA A 32 -21.74 1.04 2.62
CA ALA A 32 -22.78 0.15 2.15
C ALA A 32 -23.46 0.74 0.92
N GLU A 33 -23.79 -0.11 -0.04
CA GLU A 33 -24.49 0.32 -1.25
C GLU A 33 -25.84 0.94 -0.91
N GLU A 34 -26.55 0.36 0.06
CA GLU A 34 -27.81 0.88 0.55
C GLU A 34 -27.58 1.89 1.67
N GLY A 35 -28.03 3.13 1.47
CA GLY A 35 -27.98 4.17 2.48
C GLY A 35 -26.63 4.87 2.63
N ASN A 36 -25.62 4.47 1.89
CA ASN A 36 -24.29 5.07 1.95
C ASN A 36 -23.68 5.10 3.37
N GLU A 37 -24.03 4.12 4.20
CA GLU A 37 -23.52 4.04 5.56
C GLU A 37 -22.13 3.45 5.59
N PRO A 38 -21.22 3.99 6.44
CA PRO A 38 -19.89 3.44 6.56
C PRO A 38 -19.90 2.02 7.12
N LEU A 39 -19.03 1.16 6.60
CA LEU A 39 -18.91 -0.22 7.06
C LEU A 39 -17.68 -0.36 7.96
N ILE A 40 -17.94 -0.72 9.22
CA ILE A 40 -16.90 -0.99 10.21
C ILE A 40 -16.49 -2.46 10.12
N GLY A 41 -15.21 -2.75 10.30
CA GLY A 41 -14.74 -4.13 10.39
C GLY A 41 -14.54 -4.82 9.06
N VAL A 42 -14.49 -4.07 7.96
CA VAL A 42 -14.11 -4.63 6.67
C VAL A 42 -12.61 -4.85 6.67
N ALA A 43 -12.19 -6.07 6.35
CA ALA A 43 -10.76 -6.40 6.27
C ALA A 43 -10.25 -6.10 4.87
N ILE A 44 -9.16 -5.37 4.79
CA ILE A 44 -8.46 -5.08 3.54
C ILE A 44 -7.09 -5.70 3.63
N MET A 45 -6.80 -6.68 2.77
CA MET A 45 -5.54 -7.43 2.77
C MET A 45 -4.82 -7.24 1.46
N GLN A 46 -3.51 -7.08 1.54
CA GLN A 46 -2.66 -7.14 0.35
C GLN A 46 -2.51 -8.61 -0.05
N GLU A 47 -2.98 -8.95 -1.26
CA GLU A 47 -2.95 -10.32 -1.75
C GLU A 47 -1.53 -10.91 -1.69
N GLY A 48 -1.42 -12.12 -1.20
CA GLY A 48 -0.16 -12.82 -1.11
C GLY A 48 0.72 -12.44 0.08
N THR A 49 0.21 -11.61 1.00
CA THR A 49 0.96 -11.17 2.18
C THR A 49 0.08 -11.22 3.43
N ASN A 50 0.72 -10.97 4.58
CA ASN A 50 0.00 -10.81 5.85
C ASN A 50 -0.29 -9.35 6.17
N ASN A 51 -0.04 -8.45 5.21
CA ASN A 51 -0.28 -7.03 5.39
C ASN A 51 -1.75 -6.71 5.21
N GLY A 52 -2.40 -6.26 6.27
CA GLY A 52 -3.83 -5.95 6.23
C GLY A 52 -4.23 -4.94 7.28
N VAL A 53 -5.38 -4.34 7.06
CA VAL A 53 -6.00 -3.38 7.98
C VAL A 53 -7.49 -3.63 8.03
N ILE A 54 -8.16 -2.98 9.00
CA ILE A 54 -9.60 -3.08 9.20
C ILE A 54 -10.16 -1.66 9.19
N THR A 55 -11.32 -1.47 8.56
CA THR A 55 -11.96 -0.16 8.52
C THR A 55 -12.38 0.28 9.93
N ASP A 56 -12.34 1.59 10.16
CA ASP A 56 -12.73 2.20 11.42
C ASP A 56 -14.24 2.51 11.44
N ILE A 57 -14.67 3.22 12.48
CA ILE A 57 -16.08 3.58 12.70
C ILE A 57 -16.68 4.40 11.54
N ASP A 58 -15.83 5.13 10.83
CA ASP A 58 -16.24 5.93 9.68
C ASP A 58 -16.07 5.18 8.35
N GLY A 59 -15.69 3.91 8.40
CA GLY A 59 -15.43 3.10 7.22
C GLY A 59 -14.11 3.40 6.53
N ASN A 60 -13.28 4.24 7.13
CA ASN A 60 -12.00 4.64 6.54
C ASN A 60 -10.94 3.58 6.79
N TYR A 61 -10.00 3.47 5.84
CA TYR A 61 -8.84 2.61 6.00
C TYR A 61 -7.62 3.27 5.38
N SER A 62 -6.46 2.83 5.85
CA SER A 62 -5.17 3.26 5.32
C SER A 62 -4.23 2.06 5.41
N ILE A 63 -3.71 1.61 4.28
CA ILE A 63 -2.81 0.47 4.22
C ILE A 63 -1.51 0.88 3.53
N GLU A 64 -0.38 0.57 4.16
CA GLU A 64 0.94 0.87 3.61
C GLU A 64 1.45 -0.33 2.83
N ILE A 65 1.82 -0.09 1.57
CA ILE A 65 2.36 -1.11 0.66
C ILE A 65 3.85 -0.85 0.49
N LYS A 66 4.66 -1.86 0.76
CA LYS A 66 6.13 -1.74 0.71
C LYS A 66 6.73 -2.69 -0.31
N GLY A 67 7.79 -2.24 -0.96
CA GLY A 67 8.64 -3.08 -1.78
C GLY A 67 8.09 -3.48 -3.14
N VAL A 68 6.91 -2.99 -3.51
CA VAL A 68 6.31 -3.27 -4.81
C VAL A 68 5.68 -2.01 -5.38
N ALA A 69 5.61 -1.92 -6.70
CA ALA A 69 5.00 -0.77 -7.38
C ALA A 69 3.48 -0.92 -7.52
N GLN A 70 2.98 -2.14 -7.45
CA GLN A 70 1.56 -2.44 -7.57
C GLN A 70 1.19 -3.53 -6.60
N ALA A 71 -0.04 -3.48 -6.10
CA ALA A 71 -0.56 -4.49 -5.20
C ALA A 71 -2.04 -4.69 -5.45
N THR A 72 -2.50 -5.93 -5.23
CA THR A 72 -3.92 -6.26 -5.28
C THR A 72 -4.45 -6.29 -3.85
N LEU A 73 -5.53 -5.57 -3.61
CA LEU A 73 -6.19 -5.55 -2.31
C LEU A 73 -7.43 -6.42 -2.34
N VAL A 74 -7.57 -7.26 -1.33
CA VAL A 74 -8.74 -8.13 -1.17
C VAL A 74 -9.56 -7.58 0.00
N TYR A 75 -10.83 -7.33 -0.25
CA TYR A 75 -11.77 -6.82 0.75
C TYR A 75 -12.67 -7.94 1.20
N SER A 76 -12.82 -8.11 2.50
CA SER A 76 -13.74 -9.10 3.05
C SER A 76 -14.52 -8.53 4.22
N TYR A 77 -15.80 -8.89 4.29
CA TYR A 77 -16.70 -8.40 5.32
C TYR A 77 -17.56 -9.54 5.85
N ILE A 78 -17.53 -9.72 7.16
CA ILE A 78 -18.19 -10.84 7.83
C ILE A 78 -19.40 -10.37 8.66
N GLY A 79 -19.77 -9.11 8.60
CA GLY A 79 -20.81 -8.52 9.43
C GLY A 79 -22.24 -8.76 8.96
N MET A 80 -22.39 -9.61 8.01
CA MET A 80 -23.72 -9.92 7.46
C MET A 80 -24.23 -11.24 8.03
#